data_d6c1a6706cbc41d8412c66c51f5dc976
#
_entry.id   d6c1a6706cbc41d8412c66c51f5dc976
#
_cell.length_a   1.000
_cell.length_b   1.000
_cell.length_c   1.000
_cell.angle_alpha   90.00
_cell.angle_beta   90.00
_cell.angle_gamma   90.00
#
_symmetry.space_group_name_H-M   'P 1'
#
loop_
_entity.id
_entity.type
_entity.pdbx_description
1 polymer ?
#
loop_
_entity_poly.entity_id
_entity_poly.type
_entity_poly.pdbx_seq_one_letter_code
_entity_poly.pdbx_strand_id
1 'polypeptide(L)'
;MWTLKSWQGRFLPQPLPPAQERLRYYSGWCDAVEGNTTFYATPTRETVTSWAQQTGPDFRFVLKLPRTITHDHRLTGAEVPVRAFLDAIEPLGPRVHALWVQLPGSFGPSDLPVLAGFLRRLPPTHRYAVEVRDPAFFTDPGPLERVLATVRAEWVPFDTTAFFSSLPVSESEREAWGKKPRMPLRDVALTDQPIVRYLGRDDPARTVEGWQPWLPVVAGWLREGRTPTMFLHTPDNADAPALARRFHDEVRALVPDLDPLPSPEPVEPLTLF
;
A
#
# COMPACT_ATOMS: atom_id res chain seq x y z
N MET A 1 -7.42 3.09 0.43
CA MET A 1 -8.73 3.14 -0.29
C MET A 1 -9.82 3.33 0.75
N TRP A 2 -10.15 4.57 1.11
CA TRP A 2 -11.05 4.95 2.21
C TRP A 2 -12.45 5.40 1.73
N THR A 3 -12.75 5.26 0.44
CA THR A 3 -13.99 5.79 -0.16
C THR A 3 -15.05 4.74 -0.48
N LEU A 4 -14.83 3.47 -0.05
CA LEU A 4 -15.76 2.37 -0.33
C LEU A 4 -17.12 2.61 0.33
N LYS A 5 -18.17 2.60 -0.48
CA LYS A 5 -19.55 2.77 0.00
C LYS A 5 -20.04 1.56 0.79
N SER A 6 -19.56 0.37 0.48
CA SER A 6 -19.91 -0.88 1.18
C SER A 6 -19.48 -0.90 2.66
N TRP A 7 -18.67 0.07 3.09
CA TRP A 7 -18.25 0.21 4.49
C TRP A 7 -19.25 0.99 5.37
N GLN A 8 -20.30 1.55 4.78
CA GLN A 8 -21.36 2.26 5.52
C GLN A 8 -21.97 1.33 6.59
N GLY A 9 -22.13 1.87 7.81
CA GLY A 9 -22.68 1.13 8.96
C GLY A 9 -21.75 0.06 9.56
N ARG A 10 -20.52 -0.09 9.01
CA ARG A 10 -19.50 -1.02 9.54
C ARG A 10 -18.22 -0.30 9.92
N PHE A 11 -17.56 0.34 8.98
CA PHE A 11 -16.30 1.08 9.16
C PHE A 11 -16.47 2.57 8.93
N LEU A 12 -17.56 2.97 8.32
CA LEU A 12 -17.98 4.36 8.11
C LEU A 12 -19.36 4.57 8.71
N PRO A 13 -19.68 5.79 9.21
CA PRO A 13 -20.99 6.12 9.79
C PRO A 13 -22.16 5.90 8.82
N GLN A 14 -23.35 5.87 9.42
CA GLN A 14 -24.63 5.90 8.73
C GLN A 14 -25.44 7.11 9.24
N PRO A 15 -25.85 8.09 8.38
CA PRO A 15 -25.67 8.06 6.91
C PRO A 15 -24.21 8.16 6.47
N LEU A 16 -23.93 7.68 5.25
CA LEU A 16 -22.57 7.66 4.69
C LEU A 16 -22.03 9.09 4.56
N PRO A 17 -20.90 9.43 5.17
CA PRO A 17 -20.31 10.77 5.04
C PRO A 17 -19.91 11.08 3.59
N PRO A 18 -19.80 12.36 3.20
CA PRO A 18 -19.20 12.76 1.94
C PRO A 18 -17.82 12.11 1.73
N ALA A 19 -17.46 11.79 0.48
CA ALA A 19 -16.24 11.06 0.18
C ALA A 19 -14.98 11.76 0.71
N GLN A 20 -14.97 13.09 0.71
CA GLN A 20 -13.90 13.94 1.22
C GLN A 20 -13.73 13.92 2.74
N GLU A 21 -14.68 13.38 3.50
CA GLU A 21 -14.64 13.32 4.97
C GLU A 21 -14.35 11.92 5.52
N ARG A 22 -14.34 10.91 4.65
CA ARG A 22 -14.24 9.50 5.07
C ARG A 22 -12.86 9.11 5.59
N LEU A 23 -11.84 9.86 5.23
CA LEU A 23 -10.47 9.54 5.62
C LEU A 23 -10.27 9.64 7.13
N ARG A 24 -10.93 10.59 7.81
CA ARG A 24 -10.85 10.70 9.27
C ARG A 24 -11.38 9.46 10.00
N TYR A 25 -12.45 8.85 9.50
CA TYR A 25 -12.97 7.60 10.07
C TYR A 25 -12.03 6.43 9.78
N TYR A 26 -11.50 6.37 8.55
CA TYR A 26 -10.54 5.34 8.18
C TYR A 26 -9.27 5.39 9.04
N SER A 27 -8.77 6.58 9.37
CA SER A 27 -7.57 6.75 10.21
C SER A 27 -7.76 6.29 11.67
N GLY A 28 -9.00 6.08 12.11
CA GLY A 28 -9.30 5.41 13.37
C GLY A 28 -9.20 3.88 13.30
N TRP A 29 -9.23 3.30 12.09
CA TRP A 29 -9.09 1.86 11.89
C TRP A 29 -7.66 1.40 11.60
N CYS A 30 -6.89 2.22 10.92
CA CYS A 30 -5.55 1.91 10.43
C CYS A 30 -4.64 3.12 10.61
N ASP A 31 -3.34 2.89 10.79
CA ASP A 31 -2.32 3.93 10.94
C ASP A 31 -1.65 4.31 9.61
N ALA A 32 -1.95 3.60 8.53
CA ALA A 32 -1.40 3.86 7.20
C ALA A 32 -2.43 3.64 6.09
N VAL A 33 -2.19 4.29 4.95
CA VAL A 33 -3.03 4.13 3.75
C VAL A 33 -2.21 4.03 2.47
N GLU A 34 -2.60 3.10 1.58
CA GLU A 34 -2.17 3.07 0.19
C GLU A 34 -2.96 4.10 -0.63
N GLY A 35 -2.27 5.12 -1.12
CA GLY A 35 -2.85 6.17 -1.96
C GLY A 35 -2.97 5.72 -3.41
N ASN A 36 -3.96 4.89 -3.73
CA ASN A 36 -4.19 4.40 -5.08
C ASN A 36 -4.74 5.47 -6.04
N THR A 37 -5.47 6.46 -5.53
CA THR A 37 -6.07 7.53 -6.35
C THR A 37 -4.99 8.35 -7.05
N THR A 38 -3.85 8.55 -6.42
CA THR A 38 -2.72 9.30 -7.00
C THR A 38 -2.08 8.60 -8.19
N PHE A 39 -2.29 7.29 -8.36
CA PHE A 39 -1.85 6.57 -9.54
C PHE A 39 -2.61 6.99 -10.80
N TYR A 40 -3.88 7.32 -10.68
CA TYR A 40 -4.74 7.69 -11.82
C TYR A 40 -4.63 9.17 -12.17
N ALA A 41 -4.43 10.04 -11.18
CA ALA A 41 -4.25 11.47 -11.39
C ALA A 41 -3.48 12.10 -10.22
N THR A 42 -2.69 13.14 -10.52
CA THR A 42 -2.13 14.02 -9.49
C THR A 42 -3.29 14.75 -8.78
N PRO A 43 -3.40 14.63 -7.44
CA PRO A 43 -4.45 15.32 -6.70
C PRO A 43 -4.24 16.83 -6.72
N THR A 44 -5.31 17.61 -6.49
CA THR A 44 -5.15 19.04 -6.25
C THR A 44 -4.58 19.29 -4.85
N ARG A 45 -3.91 20.44 -4.66
CA ARG A 45 -3.35 20.83 -3.37
C ARG A 45 -4.42 20.93 -2.29
N GLU A 46 -5.64 21.41 -2.63
CA GLU A 46 -6.79 21.47 -1.73
C GLU A 46 -7.22 20.10 -1.25
N THR A 47 -7.26 19.11 -2.17
CA THR A 47 -7.57 17.72 -1.82
C THR A 47 -6.55 17.17 -0.83
N VAL A 48 -5.27 17.40 -1.07
CA VAL A 48 -4.18 16.93 -0.19
C VAL A 48 -4.19 17.64 1.16
N THR A 49 -4.48 18.94 1.18
CA THR A 49 -4.67 19.71 2.42
C THR A 49 -5.83 19.13 3.25
N SER A 50 -6.95 18.77 2.60
CA SER A 50 -8.06 18.09 3.28
C SER A 50 -7.63 16.72 3.87
N TRP A 51 -6.77 15.95 3.18
CA TRP A 51 -6.25 14.70 3.74
C TRP A 51 -5.40 14.95 4.99
N ALA A 52 -4.54 15.97 4.95
CA ALA A 52 -3.70 16.35 6.09
C ALA A 52 -4.53 16.78 7.32
N GLN A 53 -5.65 17.48 7.09
CA GLN A 53 -6.55 17.94 8.16
C GLN A 53 -7.37 16.81 8.81
N GLN A 54 -7.59 15.70 8.08
CA GLN A 54 -8.38 14.57 8.53
C GLN A 54 -7.57 13.49 9.26
N THR A 55 -6.24 13.62 9.31
CA THR A 55 -5.36 12.58 9.86
C THR A 55 -4.44 13.15 10.91
N GLY A 56 -4.16 12.35 11.93
CA GLY A 56 -3.17 12.69 12.95
C GLY A 56 -1.75 12.82 12.38
N PRO A 57 -0.81 13.39 13.15
CA PRO A 57 0.57 13.61 12.71
C PRO A 57 1.32 12.31 12.38
N ASP A 58 0.97 11.22 13.05
CA ASP A 58 1.64 9.92 12.90
C ASP A 58 1.02 9.05 11.81
N PHE A 59 -0.09 9.48 11.20
CA PHE A 59 -0.74 8.74 10.12
C PHE A 59 0.13 8.74 8.86
N ARG A 60 0.29 7.59 8.22
CA ARG A 60 1.24 7.37 7.12
C ARG A 60 0.55 7.25 5.77
N PHE A 61 0.99 8.05 4.82
CA PHE A 61 0.59 7.94 3.42
C PHE A 61 1.70 7.27 2.61
N VAL A 62 1.39 6.17 1.96
CA VAL A 62 2.23 5.59 0.91
C VAL A 62 1.56 5.88 -0.43
N LEU A 63 2.09 6.86 -1.16
CA LEU A 63 1.44 7.42 -2.35
C LEU A 63 2.07 6.84 -3.62
N LYS A 64 1.23 6.28 -4.49
CA LYS A 64 1.70 5.83 -5.81
C LYS A 64 1.99 7.03 -6.69
N LEU A 65 3.15 6.99 -7.36
CA LEU A 65 3.40 7.93 -8.45
C LEU A 65 2.34 7.78 -9.55
N PRO A 66 1.91 8.87 -10.19
CA PRO A 66 0.97 8.82 -11.30
C PRO A 66 1.41 7.86 -12.41
N ARG A 67 0.43 7.17 -13.02
CA ARG A 67 0.69 6.24 -14.12
C ARG A 67 1.35 6.92 -15.31
N THR A 68 1.11 8.22 -15.51
CA THR A 68 1.79 9.02 -16.53
C THR A 68 3.30 8.94 -16.37
N ILE A 69 3.82 8.94 -15.15
CA ILE A 69 5.26 8.83 -14.86
C ILE A 69 5.75 7.38 -15.09
N THR A 70 5.06 6.41 -14.49
CA THR A 70 5.56 5.04 -14.39
C THR A 70 5.21 4.17 -15.60
N HIS A 71 4.05 4.39 -16.24
CA HIS A 71 3.51 3.56 -17.32
C HIS A 71 3.61 4.28 -18.69
N ASP A 72 3.11 5.51 -18.77
CA ASP A 72 3.02 6.22 -20.05
C ASP A 72 4.40 6.75 -20.49
N HIS A 73 5.12 7.43 -19.59
CA HIS A 73 6.50 7.88 -19.80
C HIS A 73 7.56 6.80 -19.55
N ARG A 74 7.21 5.68 -18.92
CA ARG A 74 8.16 4.62 -18.54
C ARG A 74 9.42 5.20 -17.88
N LEU A 75 9.23 6.15 -16.95
CA LEU A 75 10.26 6.85 -16.15
C LEU A 75 11.18 7.77 -16.96
N THR A 76 10.92 8.00 -18.26
CA THR A 76 11.77 8.83 -19.14
C THR A 76 11.08 10.16 -19.43
N GLY A 77 11.80 11.29 -19.30
CA GLY A 77 11.22 12.62 -19.57
C GLY A 77 10.06 12.98 -18.62
N ALA A 78 10.07 12.45 -17.41
CA ALA A 78 9.00 12.60 -16.43
C ALA A 78 9.25 13.70 -15.38
N GLU A 79 10.24 14.57 -15.60
CA GLU A 79 10.67 15.59 -14.62
C GLU A 79 9.54 16.57 -14.27
N VAL A 80 8.78 17.00 -15.28
CA VAL A 80 7.67 17.95 -15.10
C VAL A 80 6.53 17.31 -14.31
N PRO A 81 5.98 16.13 -14.69
CA PRO A 81 4.93 15.49 -13.91
C PRO A 81 5.40 15.05 -12.52
N VAL A 82 6.67 14.66 -12.32
CA VAL A 82 7.23 14.38 -10.98
C VAL A 82 7.18 15.62 -10.11
N ARG A 83 7.67 16.76 -10.61
CA ARG A 83 7.65 18.03 -9.86
C ARG A 83 6.22 18.43 -9.49
N ALA A 84 5.31 18.42 -10.45
CA ALA A 84 3.90 18.75 -10.21
C ALA A 84 3.26 17.85 -9.16
N PHE A 85 3.61 16.56 -9.15
CA PHE A 85 3.13 15.63 -8.14
C PHE A 85 3.70 15.93 -6.75
N LEU A 86 5.02 16.19 -6.64
CA LEU A 86 5.67 16.53 -5.37
C LEU A 86 5.12 17.84 -4.79
N ASP A 87 4.91 18.86 -5.62
CA ASP A 87 4.31 20.13 -5.22
C ASP A 87 2.87 19.94 -4.70
N ALA A 88 2.11 19.06 -5.34
CA ALA A 88 0.73 18.77 -4.95
C ALA A 88 0.63 18.08 -3.57
N ILE A 89 1.56 17.16 -3.25
CA ILE A 89 1.52 16.38 -2.01
C ILE A 89 2.21 17.07 -0.82
N GLU A 90 2.86 18.21 -1.03
CA GLU A 90 3.61 18.95 0.00
C GLU A 90 2.81 19.19 1.29
N PRO A 91 1.47 19.47 1.28
CA PRO A 91 0.71 19.68 2.51
C PRO A 91 0.67 18.49 3.49
N LEU A 92 1.00 17.28 3.03
CA LEU A 92 1.11 16.11 3.93
C LEU A 92 2.36 16.17 4.80
N GLY A 93 3.42 16.84 4.34
CA GLY A 93 4.66 16.94 5.09
C GLY A 93 5.23 15.57 5.49
N PRO A 94 5.57 15.37 6.78
CA PRO A 94 6.19 14.12 7.26
C PRO A 94 5.26 12.91 7.21
N ARG A 95 3.95 13.10 6.97
CA ARG A 95 3.00 11.98 6.79
C ARG A 95 3.22 11.22 5.48
N VAL A 96 3.97 11.78 4.51
CA VAL A 96 4.40 11.05 3.31
C VAL A 96 5.46 10.02 3.72
N HIS A 97 5.00 8.80 4.00
CA HIS A 97 5.87 7.73 4.47
C HIS A 97 6.77 7.18 3.37
N ALA A 98 6.21 6.99 2.16
CA ALA A 98 6.98 6.61 0.98
C ALA A 98 6.23 7.01 -0.32
N LEU A 99 7.00 7.23 -1.38
CA LEU A 99 6.51 7.37 -2.75
C LEU A 99 6.70 6.04 -3.49
N TRP A 100 5.61 5.48 -3.98
CA TRP A 100 5.55 4.15 -4.55
C TRP A 100 5.64 4.18 -6.08
N VAL A 101 6.76 3.68 -6.61
CA VAL A 101 7.02 3.51 -8.04
C VAL A 101 6.51 2.13 -8.46
N GLN A 102 5.22 2.03 -8.81
CA GLN A 102 4.65 0.80 -9.34
C GLN A 102 4.93 0.70 -10.84
N LEU A 103 5.67 -0.32 -11.26
CA LEU A 103 6.06 -0.53 -12.65
C LEU A 103 5.09 -1.46 -13.38
N PRO A 104 4.87 -1.28 -14.70
CA PRO A 104 4.07 -2.22 -15.50
C PRO A 104 4.77 -3.57 -15.64
N GLY A 105 4.00 -4.63 -15.92
CA GLY A 105 4.54 -5.98 -16.15
C GLY A 105 5.48 -6.08 -17.36
N SER A 106 5.40 -5.12 -18.28
CA SER A 106 6.32 -5.01 -19.42
C SER A 106 7.66 -4.32 -19.10
N PHE A 107 7.88 -3.88 -17.85
CA PHE A 107 9.13 -3.29 -17.40
C PHE A 107 10.00 -4.41 -16.81
N GLY A 108 10.96 -4.87 -17.62
CA GLY A 108 11.80 -6.03 -17.29
C GLY A 108 13.21 -5.67 -16.84
N PRO A 109 14.07 -6.69 -16.58
CA PRO A 109 15.46 -6.49 -16.17
C PRO A 109 16.30 -5.63 -17.13
N SER A 110 16.01 -5.64 -18.41
CA SER A 110 16.67 -4.79 -19.41
C SER A 110 16.40 -3.28 -19.21
N ASP A 111 15.32 -2.92 -18.52
CA ASP A 111 14.95 -1.54 -18.21
C ASP A 111 15.62 -1.00 -16.92
N LEU A 112 16.39 -1.82 -16.19
CA LEU A 112 17.06 -1.40 -14.96
C LEU A 112 17.90 -0.12 -15.08
N PRO A 113 18.64 0.14 -16.18
CA PRO A 113 19.35 1.40 -16.34
C PRO A 113 18.43 2.62 -16.31
N VAL A 114 17.22 2.50 -16.86
CA VAL A 114 16.20 3.56 -16.86
C VAL A 114 15.70 3.80 -15.43
N LEU A 115 15.37 2.74 -14.68
CA LEU A 115 14.98 2.83 -13.28
C LEU A 115 16.07 3.49 -12.43
N ALA A 116 17.32 3.03 -12.57
CA ALA A 116 18.46 3.58 -11.84
C ALA A 116 18.67 5.08 -12.15
N GLY A 117 18.56 5.47 -13.42
CA GLY A 117 18.64 6.87 -13.84
C GLY A 117 17.50 7.71 -13.28
N PHE A 118 16.27 7.19 -13.26
CA PHE A 118 15.10 7.85 -12.70
C PHE A 118 15.25 8.07 -11.19
N LEU A 119 15.53 7.00 -10.42
CA LEU A 119 15.65 7.06 -8.97
C LEU A 119 16.74 8.04 -8.50
N ARG A 120 17.89 8.10 -9.21
CA ARG A 120 18.97 9.05 -8.88
C ARG A 120 18.58 10.52 -9.07
N ARG A 121 17.61 10.82 -9.95
CA ARG A 121 17.13 12.19 -10.18
C ARG A 121 16.03 12.62 -9.21
N LEU A 122 15.44 11.68 -8.47
CA LEU A 122 14.42 12.00 -7.48
C LEU A 122 15.01 12.71 -6.25
N PRO A 123 14.29 13.66 -5.64
CA PRO A 123 14.75 14.34 -4.43
C PRO A 123 15.03 13.35 -3.29
N PRO A 124 16.19 13.42 -2.61
CA PRO A 124 16.53 12.53 -1.50
C PRO A 124 15.74 12.82 -0.21
N THR A 125 14.91 13.86 -0.21
CA THR A 125 14.03 14.23 0.91
C THR A 125 12.85 13.31 1.12
N HIS A 126 12.56 12.44 0.14
CA HIS A 126 11.49 11.45 0.22
C HIS A 126 12.07 10.03 0.21
N ARG A 127 11.33 9.12 0.82
CA ARG A 127 11.57 7.68 0.69
C ARG A 127 10.87 7.15 -0.55
N TYR A 128 11.50 6.20 -1.21
CA TYR A 128 10.96 5.55 -2.40
C TYR A 128 10.81 4.06 -2.17
N ALA A 129 9.74 3.51 -2.75
CA ALA A 129 9.46 2.09 -2.75
C ALA A 129 9.11 1.66 -4.18
N VAL A 130 9.64 0.53 -4.63
CA VAL A 130 9.49 0.06 -6.02
C VAL A 130 8.77 -1.28 -6.03
N GLU A 131 7.66 -1.36 -6.77
CA GLU A 131 6.95 -2.61 -7.08
C GLU A 131 7.22 -2.99 -8.53
N VAL A 132 7.91 -4.09 -8.75
CA VAL A 132 8.08 -4.71 -10.08
C VAL A 132 7.03 -5.79 -10.29
N ARG A 133 6.63 -6.00 -11.54
CA ARG A 133 5.60 -6.97 -11.94
C ARG A 133 6.05 -7.97 -12.99
N ASP A 134 7.28 -7.88 -13.46
CA ASP A 134 7.91 -8.90 -14.30
C ASP A 134 8.52 -9.99 -13.41
N PRO A 135 8.10 -11.27 -13.54
CA PRO A 135 8.64 -12.38 -12.75
C PRO A 135 10.15 -12.58 -12.90
N ALA A 136 10.75 -12.11 -13.99
CA ALA A 136 12.19 -12.25 -14.22
C ALA A 136 13.03 -11.58 -13.13
N PHE A 137 12.55 -10.53 -12.48
CA PHE A 137 13.23 -9.90 -11.34
C PHE A 137 13.35 -10.83 -10.12
N PHE A 138 12.47 -11.79 -9.98
CA PHE A 138 12.49 -12.75 -8.87
C PHE A 138 13.39 -13.97 -9.16
N THR A 139 13.72 -14.21 -10.44
CA THR A 139 14.66 -15.25 -10.85
C THR A 139 16.11 -14.85 -10.54
N ASP A 140 16.45 -13.58 -10.78
CA ASP A 140 17.74 -12.96 -10.41
C ASP A 140 17.49 -11.60 -9.76
N PRO A 141 17.29 -11.56 -8.43
CA PRO A 141 16.94 -10.32 -7.71
C PRO A 141 18.12 -9.36 -7.54
N GLY A 142 19.36 -9.86 -7.56
CA GLY A 142 20.56 -9.11 -7.22
C GLY A 142 20.75 -7.81 -8.01
N PRO A 143 20.53 -7.75 -9.33
CA PRO A 143 20.66 -6.52 -10.10
C PRO A 143 19.67 -5.42 -9.64
N LEU A 144 18.40 -5.76 -9.38
CA LEU A 144 17.42 -4.81 -8.88
C LEU A 144 17.77 -4.35 -7.45
N GLU A 145 18.12 -5.27 -6.57
CA GLU A 145 18.53 -4.95 -5.19
C GLU A 145 19.70 -3.95 -5.17
N ARG A 146 20.71 -4.13 -6.02
CA ARG A 146 21.82 -3.19 -6.14
C ARG A 146 21.36 -1.80 -6.58
N VAL A 147 20.44 -1.71 -7.55
CA VAL A 147 19.86 -0.42 -7.99
C VAL A 147 19.13 0.25 -6.84
N LEU A 148 18.26 -0.47 -6.13
CA LEU A 148 17.47 0.06 -5.01
C LEU A 148 18.36 0.51 -3.85
N ALA A 149 19.40 -0.26 -3.53
CA ALA A 149 20.35 0.08 -2.46
C ALA A 149 21.06 1.41 -2.70
N THR A 150 21.34 1.80 -3.97
CA THR A 150 22.03 3.07 -4.27
C THR A 150 21.26 4.32 -3.80
N VAL A 151 19.94 4.20 -3.67
CA VAL A 151 19.03 5.30 -3.26
C VAL A 151 18.25 4.96 -1.99
N ARG A 152 18.60 3.83 -1.32
CA ARG A 152 17.91 3.33 -0.13
C ARG A 152 16.40 3.17 -0.35
N ALA A 153 16.02 2.69 -1.55
CA ALA A 153 14.63 2.40 -1.86
C ALA A 153 14.23 0.99 -1.40
N GLU A 154 12.99 0.83 -1.00
CA GLU A 154 12.43 -0.48 -0.65
C GLU A 154 11.93 -1.22 -1.89
N TRP A 155 12.05 -2.54 -1.91
CA TRP A 155 11.34 -3.38 -2.86
C TRP A 155 10.02 -3.82 -2.25
N VAL A 156 8.90 -3.33 -2.80
CA VAL A 156 7.56 -3.72 -2.36
C VAL A 156 7.18 -5.05 -3.00
N PRO A 157 7.16 -6.18 -2.28
CA PRO A 157 6.57 -7.39 -2.78
C PRO A 157 5.05 -7.22 -2.90
N PHE A 158 4.49 -7.64 -4.04
CA PHE A 158 3.06 -7.81 -4.20
C PHE A 158 2.74 -9.30 -4.08
N ASP A 159 2.51 -9.77 -2.86
CA ASP A 159 2.17 -11.16 -2.64
C ASP A 159 0.73 -11.44 -3.10
N THR A 160 0.60 -12.32 -4.09
CA THR A 160 -0.66 -12.79 -4.65
C THR A 160 -0.82 -14.31 -4.52
N THR A 161 0.02 -14.96 -3.73
CA THR A 161 0.06 -16.43 -3.58
C THR A 161 -1.25 -16.97 -3.04
N ALA A 162 -1.80 -16.34 -1.98
CA ALA A 162 -3.09 -16.71 -1.41
C ALA A 162 -4.24 -16.51 -2.41
N PHE A 163 -4.23 -15.40 -3.15
CA PHE A 163 -5.26 -15.13 -4.16
C PHE A 163 -5.30 -16.19 -5.24
N PHE A 164 -4.14 -16.66 -5.71
CA PHE A 164 -4.04 -17.65 -6.78
C PHE A 164 -3.92 -19.10 -6.28
N SER A 165 -4.09 -19.37 -4.99
CA SER A 165 -4.00 -20.72 -4.42
C SER A 165 -5.12 -21.66 -4.88
N SER A 166 -6.27 -21.11 -5.29
CA SER A 166 -7.41 -21.87 -5.83
C SER A 166 -8.20 -21.03 -6.83
N LEU A 167 -9.08 -21.64 -7.61
CA LEU A 167 -9.92 -20.94 -8.59
C LEU A 167 -10.81 -19.87 -7.93
N PRO A 168 -11.15 -18.78 -8.65
CA PRO A 168 -11.97 -17.70 -8.12
C PRO A 168 -13.41 -18.18 -7.87
N VAL A 169 -13.99 -17.78 -6.74
CA VAL A 169 -15.33 -18.17 -6.31
C VAL A 169 -16.31 -17.00 -6.44
N SER A 170 -15.94 -15.81 -5.95
CA SER A 170 -16.80 -14.62 -6.01
C SER A 170 -16.72 -13.92 -7.38
N GLU A 171 -17.62 -12.97 -7.63
CA GLU A 171 -17.59 -12.13 -8.84
C GLU A 171 -16.35 -11.23 -8.86
N SER A 172 -16.05 -10.57 -7.74
CA SER A 172 -14.87 -9.72 -7.59
C SER A 172 -13.56 -10.48 -7.76
N GLU A 173 -13.49 -11.74 -7.28
CA GLU A 173 -12.35 -12.62 -7.54
C GLU A 173 -12.22 -12.95 -9.02
N ARG A 174 -13.32 -13.27 -9.71
CA ARG A 174 -13.30 -13.54 -11.16
C ARG A 174 -12.84 -12.33 -11.96
N GLU A 175 -13.33 -11.13 -11.61
CA GLU A 175 -12.86 -9.90 -12.24
C GLU A 175 -11.38 -9.61 -11.99
N ALA A 176 -10.89 -9.87 -10.78
CA ALA A 176 -9.51 -9.65 -10.41
C ALA A 176 -8.54 -10.66 -11.04
N TRP A 177 -9.01 -11.90 -11.29
CA TRP A 177 -8.20 -13.03 -11.73
C TRP A 177 -7.38 -12.79 -13.00
N GLY A 178 -7.99 -12.10 -13.98
CA GLY A 178 -7.31 -11.75 -15.23
C GLY A 178 -6.54 -10.43 -15.19
N LYS A 179 -6.69 -9.66 -14.10
CA LYS A 179 -6.11 -8.30 -13.99
C LYS A 179 -4.90 -8.24 -13.06
N LYS A 180 -4.77 -9.20 -12.14
CA LYS A 180 -3.68 -9.22 -11.16
C LYS A 180 -2.53 -10.08 -11.66
N PRO A 181 -1.27 -9.64 -11.46
CA PRO A 181 -0.11 -10.47 -11.78
C PRO A 181 -0.01 -11.64 -10.80
N ARG A 182 0.50 -12.78 -11.27
CA ARG A 182 0.92 -13.88 -10.41
C ARG A 182 2.35 -13.62 -9.99
N MET A 183 2.53 -13.23 -8.74
CA MET A 183 3.85 -12.88 -8.21
C MET A 183 4.26 -13.90 -7.16
N PRO A 184 5.55 -14.28 -7.14
CA PRO A 184 6.08 -15.14 -6.09
C PRO A 184 6.16 -14.37 -4.76
N LEU A 185 6.12 -15.13 -3.66
CA LEU A 185 6.37 -14.58 -2.33
C LEU A 185 7.83 -14.08 -2.24
N ARG A 186 8.02 -12.90 -1.66
CA ARG A 186 9.32 -12.35 -1.30
C ARG A 186 9.22 -11.71 0.10
N ASP A 187 9.96 -12.23 1.03
CA ASP A 187 9.98 -11.87 2.46
C ASP A 187 11.25 -11.12 2.90
N VAL A 188 12.02 -10.60 1.93
CA VAL A 188 13.28 -9.88 2.19
C VAL A 188 13.04 -8.38 2.21
N ALA A 189 13.35 -7.73 3.34
CA ALA A 189 13.36 -6.27 3.47
C ALA A 189 14.72 -5.70 3.06
N LEU A 190 14.71 -4.63 2.29
CA LEU A 190 15.93 -3.91 1.88
C LEU A 190 16.25 -2.71 2.78
N THR A 191 15.25 -2.21 3.52
CA THR A 191 15.38 -1.02 4.37
C THR A 191 14.86 -1.28 5.78
N ASP A 192 15.01 -0.31 6.68
CA ASP A 192 14.46 -0.36 8.04
C ASP A 192 12.93 -0.19 8.09
N GLN A 193 12.31 0.13 6.95
CA GLN A 193 10.86 0.38 6.87
C GLN A 193 10.27 -0.40 5.68
N PRO A 194 10.24 -1.73 5.77
CA PRO A 194 9.71 -2.55 4.68
C PRO A 194 8.22 -2.29 4.43
N ILE A 195 7.84 -2.36 3.16
CA ILE A 195 6.44 -2.21 2.73
C ILE A 195 6.07 -3.47 1.97
N VAL A 196 4.94 -4.07 2.35
CA VAL A 196 4.40 -5.27 1.72
C VAL A 196 2.98 -5.01 1.26
N ARG A 197 2.65 -5.51 0.10
CA ARG A 197 1.29 -5.56 -0.41
C ARG A 197 0.83 -7.00 -0.53
N TYR A 198 -0.18 -7.37 0.23
CA TYR A 198 -0.76 -8.70 0.25
C TYR A 198 -2.15 -8.68 -0.37
N LEU A 199 -2.44 -9.63 -1.25
CA LEU A 199 -3.76 -9.85 -1.82
C LEU A 199 -4.30 -11.23 -1.38
N GLY A 200 -5.29 -11.19 -0.50
CA GLY A 200 -6.03 -12.36 -0.06
C GLY A 200 -7.22 -12.70 -0.98
N ARG A 201 -8.18 -13.39 -0.41
CA ARG A 201 -9.45 -13.81 -1.03
C ARG A 201 -10.59 -12.97 -0.44
N ASP A 202 -11.75 -12.98 -1.07
CA ASP A 202 -12.96 -12.38 -0.47
C ASP A 202 -13.45 -13.17 0.74
N ASP A 203 -13.11 -14.46 0.83
CA ASP A 203 -13.30 -15.26 2.03
C ASP A 203 -12.24 -14.87 3.11
N PRO A 204 -12.68 -14.29 4.25
CA PRO A 204 -11.77 -13.88 5.32
C PRO A 204 -10.95 -15.03 5.89
N ALA A 205 -11.50 -16.23 6.00
CA ALA A 205 -10.79 -17.38 6.57
C ALA A 205 -9.62 -17.79 5.68
N ARG A 206 -9.81 -17.83 4.36
CA ARG A 206 -8.74 -18.13 3.40
C ARG A 206 -7.71 -17.01 3.33
N THR A 207 -8.13 -15.77 3.48
CA THR A 207 -7.23 -14.62 3.55
C THR A 207 -6.33 -14.71 4.78
N VAL A 208 -6.89 -15.06 5.94
CA VAL A 208 -6.15 -15.28 7.19
C VAL A 208 -5.20 -16.47 7.09
N GLU A 209 -5.63 -17.59 6.52
CA GLU A 209 -4.77 -18.76 6.28
C GLU A 209 -3.59 -18.38 5.40
N GLY A 210 -3.83 -17.62 4.32
CA GLY A 210 -2.80 -17.25 3.37
C GLY A 210 -1.72 -16.29 3.91
N TRP A 211 -2.03 -15.47 4.92
CA TRP A 211 -1.02 -14.57 5.49
C TRP A 211 -0.19 -15.18 6.64
N GLN A 212 -0.51 -16.39 7.09
CA GLN A 212 0.20 -17.01 8.22
C GLN A 212 1.73 -17.01 8.05
N PRO A 213 2.30 -17.24 6.84
CA PRO A 213 3.75 -17.14 6.62
C PRO A 213 4.33 -15.74 6.90
N TRP A 214 3.53 -14.67 6.78
CA TRP A 214 3.97 -13.30 7.02
C TRP A 214 4.11 -12.95 8.50
N LEU A 215 3.38 -13.62 9.40
CA LEU A 215 3.42 -13.30 10.83
C LEU A 215 4.84 -13.41 11.42
N PRO A 216 5.56 -14.53 11.27
CA PRO A 216 6.93 -14.64 11.77
C PRO A 216 7.91 -13.69 11.06
N VAL A 217 7.70 -13.38 9.78
CA VAL A 217 8.54 -12.44 9.02
C VAL A 217 8.42 -11.03 9.58
N VAL A 218 7.17 -10.54 9.72
CA VAL A 218 6.89 -9.20 10.25
C VAL A 218 7.33 -9.09 11.71
N ALA A 219 7.06 -10.11 12.52
CA ALA A 219 7.55 -10.17 13.90
C ALA A 219 9.09 -10.18 14.00
N GLY A 220 9.76 -10.85 13.07
CA GLY A 220 11.22 -10.81 12.94
C GLY A 220 11.73 -9.41 12.64
N TRP A 221 11.16 -8.73 11.65
CA TRP A 221 11.53 -7.34 11.31
C TRP A 221 11.33 -6.38 12.48
N LEU A 222 10.23 -6.51 13.22
CA LEU A 222 9.98 -5.68 14.42
C LEU A 222 11.04 -5.90 15.50
N ARG A 223 11.44 -7.17 15.76
CA ARG A 223 12.49 -7.49 16.73
C ARG A 223 13.88 -7.00 16.29
N GLU A 224 14.10 -6.85 14.98
CA GLU A 224 15.30 -6.21 14.41
C GLU A 224 15.26 -4.67 14.51
N GLY A 225 14.21 -4.08 15.07
CA GLY A 225 14.01 -2.64 15.17
C GLY A 225 13.50 -1.99 13.89
N ARG A 226 13.02 -2.77 12.91
CA ARG A 226 12.40 -2.24 11.69
C ARG A 226 10.95 -1.86 11.94
N THR A 227 10.40 -1.00 11.09
CA THR A 227 9.01 -0.53 11.15
C THR A 227 8.24 -0.92 9.87
N PRO A 228 7.77 -2.18 9.77
CA PRO A 228 7.07 -2.67 8.58
C PRO A 228 5.69 -2.01 8.38
N THR A 229 5.28 -1.89 7.13
CA THR A 229 3.92 -1.49 6.73
C THR A 229 3.31 -2.59 5.86
N MET A 230 2.17 -3.15 6.30
CA MET A 230 1.43 -4.18 5.56
C MET A 230 0.15 -3.60 4.97
N PHE A 231 0.00 -3.64 3.65
CA PHE A 231 -1.26 -3.33 2.98
C PHE A 231 -2.01 -4.61 2.63
N LEU A 232 -3.11 -4.85 3.33
CA LEU A 232 -3.96 -6.02 3.14
C LEU A 232 -5.11 -5.68 2.21
N HIS A 233 -5.24 -6.46 1.15
CA HIS A 233 -6.29 -6.34 0.15
C HIS A 233 -7.05 -7.65 -0.02
N THR A 234 -8.33 -7.53 -0.31
CA THR A 234 -9.13 -8.58 -0.96
C THR A 234 -9.68 -8.03 -2.28
N PRO A 235 -10.16 -8.84 -3.21
CA PRO A 235 -10.72 -8.35 -4.47
C PRO A 235 -11.80 -7.28 -4.28
N ASP A 236 -12.75 -7.48 -3.36
CA ASP A 236 -13.82 -6.54 -3.02
C ASP A 236 -13.44 -5.50 -1.96
N ASN A 237 -12.41 -5.79 -1.14
CA ASN A 237 -11.99 -5.01 0.03
C ASN A 237 -13.10 -4.78 1.08
N ALA A 238 -14.14 -5.60 1.10
CA ALA A 238 -15.28 -5.40 1.99
C ALA A 238 -14.88 -5.46 3.47
N ASP A 239 -13.95 -6.35 3.83
CA ASP A 239 -13.48 -6.56 5.20
C ASP A 239 -12.06 -6.01 5.46
N ALA A 240 -11.46 -5.28 4.51
CA ALA A 240 -10.06 -4.87 4.59
C ALA A 240 -9.66 -4.18 5.91
N PRO A 241 -10.42 -3.23 6.50
CA PRO A 241 -10.06 -2.63 7.79
C PRO A 241 -10.04 -3.64 8.96
N ALA A 242 -11.03 -4.54 9.01
CA ALA A 242 -11.09 -5.57 10.06
C ALA A 242 -9.97 -6.59 9.92
N LEU A 243 -9.66 -6.98 8.67
CA LEU A 243 -8.56 -7.90 8.36
C LEU A 243 -7.20 -7.27 8.72
N ALA A 244 -7.01 -5.98 8.44
CA ALA A 244 -5.79 -5.26 8.81
C ALA A 244 -5.58 -5.25 10.33
N ARG A 245 -6.63 -4.98 11.10
CA ARG A 245 -6.56 -5.03 12.58
C ARG A 245 -6.26 -6.42 13.06
N ARG A 246 -6.94 -7.43 12.53
CA ARG A 246 -6.70 -8.83 12.90
C ARG A 246 -5.26 -9.25 12.65
N PHE A 247 -4.70 -8.90 11.48
CA PHE A 247 -3.30 -9.17 11.17
C PHE A 247 -2.36 -8.50 12.19
N HIS A 248 -2.62 -7.23 12.50
CA HIS A 248 -1.84 -6.49 13.49
C HIS A 248 -1.92 -7.15 14.88
N ASP A 249 -3.10 -7.57 15.32
CA ASP A 249 -3.28 -8.24 16.62
C ASP A 249 -2.59 -9.61 16.67
N GLU A 250 -2.61 -10.37 15.55
CA GLU A 250 -1.87 -11.64 15.44
C GLU A 250 -0.34 -11.40 15.51
N VAL A 251 0.17 -10.32 14.90
CA VAL A 251 1.59 -9.91 15.02
C VAL A 251 1.90 -9.49 16.47
N ARG A 252 1.02 -8.72 17.11
CA ARG A 252 1.18 -8.32 18.53
C ARG A 252 1.26 -9.51 19.48
N ALA A 253 0.54 -10.57 19.19
CA ALA A 253 0.66 -11.81 19.98
C ALA A 253 2.07 -12.41 19.92
N LEU A 254 2.83 -12.14 18.83
CA LEU A 254 4.23 -12.55 18.67
C LEU A 254 5.22 -11.49 19.19
N VAL A 255 4.82 -10.22 19.24
CA VAL A 255 5.64 -9.07 19.65
C VAL A 255 4.81 -8.22 20.63
N PRO A 256 4.76 -8.58 21.93
CA PRO A 256 3.88 -7.93 22.92
C PRO A 256 4.13 -6.41 23.10
N ASP A 257 5.33 -5.94 22.80
CA ASP A 257 5.71 -4.52 22.90
C ASP A 257 5.20 -3.68 21.72
N LEU A 258 4.59 -4.29 20.70
CA LEU A 258 3.97 -3.55 19.60
C LEU A 258 2.69 -2.86 20.10
N ASP A 259 2.61 -1.53 19.91
CA ASP A 259 1.42 -0.76 20.28
C ASP A 259 0.16 -1.23 19.54
N PRO A 260 -1.03 -1.16 20.15
CA PRO A 260 -2.27 -1.44 19.46
C PRO A 260 -2.58 -0.38 18.40
N LEU A 261 -3.28 -0.77 17.34
CA LEU A 261 -3.83 0.20 16.40
C LEU A 261 -4.82 1.15 17.09
N PRO A 262 -4.99 2.40 16.59
CA PRO A 262 -5.95 3.35 17.14
C PRO A 262 -7.34 2.71 17.31
N SER A 263 -8.09 3.10 18.35
CA SER A 263 -9.48 2.66 18.50
C SER A 263 -10.36 3.49 17.54
N PRO A 264 -11.15 2.84 16.66
CA PRO A 264 -12.07 3.57 15.80
C PRO A 264 -13.14 4.27 16.64
N GLU A 265 -13.59 5.45 16.17
CA GLU A 265 -14.77 6.08 16.73
C GLU A 265 -15.98 5.13 16.59
N PRO A 266 -16.84 5.01 17.61
CA PRO A 266 -18.05 4.19 17.51
C PRO A 266 -18.91 4.65 16.34
N VAL A 267 -19.31 3.72 15.48
CA VAL A 267 -20.34 3.97 14.48
C VAL A 267 -21.68 3.92 15.22
N GLU A 268 -22.21 5.07 15.61
CA GLU A 268 -23.52 5.11 16.27
C GLU A 268 -24.59 4.56 15.33
N PRO A 269 -25.37 3.55 15.74
CA PRO A 269 -26.54 3.15 14.97
C PRO A 269 -27.54 4.31 14.99
N LEU A 270 -28.17 4.60 13.84
CA LEU A 270 -29.31 5.52 13.77
C LEU A 270 -30.36 5.02 14.77
N THR A 271 -30.54 5.74 15.86
CA THR A 271 -31.72 5.62 16.71
C THR A 271 -32.89 6.18 15.90
N LEU A 272 -33.68 5.29 15.29
CA LEU A 272 -34.97 5.64 14.74
C LEU A 272 -35.88 6.02 15.93
N PHE A 273 -36.12 7.31 16.14
CA PHE A 273 -37.23 7.81 16.95
C PHE A 273 -38.46 7.86 16.09
#